data_5588483e004707752ba606482cf3f2c1
#
_entry.id   5588483e004707752ba606482cf3f2c1
#
_cell.length_a   1.000
_cell.length_b   1.000
_cell.length_c   1.000
_cell.angle_alpha   90.00
_cell.angle_beta   90.00
_cell.angle_gamma   90.00
#
_symmetry.space_group_name_H-M   'P 1'
#
loop_
_entity.id
_entity.type
_entity.pdbx_description
1 polymer ?
#
loop_
_entity_poly.entity_id
_entity_poly.type
_entity_poly.pdbx_seq_one_letter_code
_entity_poly.pdbx_strand_id
1 'polypeptide(L)'
;MKPSMSSLAALLAAVSTCFALAAVPAVEARAATPKDMFVMATLLDEFSTLDPAEVYELVPEEYIANVYDRLVRVNLADPSKFDGDIAQSWSVDAEGTGFTFRMRDDLRFHSGNALTAEDVAWSIQRAVLLDKGPAAVLAGIGLNKANVMQNVRKLDDHTVMIRTDRKYAPTFVLNVLGSWPASVVDRTLLLAQQQNGDYGNGWLKTHEAGSGGYRLVKWTAGDSLVLQRFDGYRLPLAMKRIVLRHVPEAATQRLMLESGDIDAARDLSPDDLAAVAKNGKARVAASPQATLLYLGLNTRNPTLARPQVQEALKWLVDYQGIQRNVVKTTYRVHQTFLPDGFLGTLDSNPYHLDVARAKALLAKAGVPNGFAVTMDVRNDYPYTEIAQAIQANFAQAGIKLTLIPGDNKQTLAKYRARQHDIYIGDWSADYIDPHSNAQGFAWNPDNSDNSSFKMLAWRNAWNIPELTRQTDAALAEPSPTRRAQQYQAMQKAVLANSPFVILFEKVAQVATAPGVSGLAVGPINDLVSYRQLKK
;
A
#
# COMPACT_ATOMS: atom_id res chain seq x y z
N MET A 1 -99.65 3.30 12.55
CA MET A 1 -100.50 3.54 11.36
C MET A 1 -99.63 3.91 10.19
N LYS A 2 -99.59 3.09 9.18
CA LYS A 2 -99.15 3.47 7.82
C LYS A 2 -100.14 4.48 7.25
N PRO A 3 -99.98 5.21 6.13
CA PRO A 3 -99.06 5.02 5.01
C PRO A 3 -98.39 6.36 4.57
N SER A 4 -97.83 6.59 3.42
CA SER A 4 -97.68 6.08 2.07
C SER A 4 -96.69 6.92 1.29
N MET A 5 -95.89 6.32 0.48
CA MET A 5 -95.71 6.43 -0.96
C MET A 5 -95.65 7.80 -1.68
N SER A 6 -94.58 7.86 -2.46
CA SER A 6 -94.46 8.31 -3.84
C SER A 6 -94.07 9.81 -4.08
N SER A 7 -92.97 10.04 -4.77
CA SER A 7 -92.89 10.39 -6.16
C SER A 7 -91.49 10.63 -6.62
N LEU A 8 -91.08 9.88 -7.59
CA LEU A 8 -90.43 10.17 -8.86
C LEU A 8 -90.11 11.65 -9.11
N ALA A 9 -88.87 11.96 -9.37
CA ALA A 9 -88.47 12.76 -10.53
C ALA A 9 -87.00 12.48 -10.86
N ALA A 10 -86.77 12.03 -12.02
CA ALA A 10 -85.53 11.90 -12.74
C ALA A 10 -84.93 13.27 -13.00
N LEU A 11 -83.59 13.42 -13.02
CA LEU A 11 -82.89 13.98 -14.16
C LEU A 11 -81.38 14.12 -13.95
N LEU A 12 -80.70 13.72 -15.00
CA LEU A 12 -79.40 14.15 -15.49
C LEU A 12 -78.13 13.64 -14.73
N ALA A 13 -77.62 12.60 -15.32
CA ALA A 13 -76.24 12.18 -15.28
C ALA A 13 -75.33 13.30 -15.83
N ALA A 14 -74.46 13.82 -15.00
CA ALA A 14 -73.27 14.52 -15.45
C ALA A 14 -72.08 13.61 -15.11
N VAL A 15 -71.58 12.90 -16.12
CA VAL A 15 -70.35 12.14 -16.06
C VAL A 15 -69.21 13.12 -15.98
N SER A 16 -68.74 13.48 -14.78
CA SER A 16 -67.45 14.14 -14.55
C SER A 16 -66.39 13.07 -14.46
N THR A 17 -65.73 12.82 -15.59
CA THR A 17 -64.51 12.01 -15.65
C THR A 17 -63.39 12.76 -14.98
N CYS A 18 -63.19 12.53 -13.67
CA CYS A 18 -61.94 12.93 -12.98
C CYS A 18 -60.82 12.09 -13.54
N PHE A 19 -60.04 12.65 -14.45
CA PHE A 19 -58.69 12.20 -14.72
C PHE A 19 -57.87 12.38 -13.43
N ALA A 20 -57.75 11.31 -12.64
CA ALA A 20 -56.71 11.21 -11.65
C ALA A 20 -55.39 11.16 -12.39
N LEU A 21 -54.71 12.32 -12.56
CA LEU A 21 -53.28 12.34 -12.86
C LEU A 21 -52.63 11.63 -11.70
N ALA A 22 -52.26 10.37 -11.89
CA ALA A 22 -51.29 9.69 -11.05
C ALA A 22 -50.01 10.52 -11.13
N ALA A 23 -49.75 11.33 -10.10
CA ALA A 23 -48.43 11.93 -9.89
C ALA A 23 -47.45 10.76 -9.72
N VAL A 24 -46.84 10.35 -10.83
CA VAL A 24 -45.63 9.54 -10.78
C VAL A 24 -44.65 10.38 -9.95
N PRO A 25 -44.19 9.91 -8.78
CA PRO A 25 -43.18 10.65 -8.06
C PRO A 25 -42.01 10.85 -9.04
N ALA A 26 -41.71 12.09 -9.38
CA ALA A 26 -40.50 12.41 -10.09
C ALA A 26 -39.37 11.84 -9.22
N VAL A 27 -38.76 10.74 -9.69
CA VAL A 27 -37.48 10.33 -9.15
C VAL A 27 -36.60 11.53 -9.34
N GLU A 28 -36.36 12.28 -8.26
CA GLU A 28 -35.39 13.38 -8.27
C GLU A 28 -34.12 12.78 -8.85
N ALA A 29 -33.77 13.20 -10.06
CA ALA A 29 -32.49 12.87 -10.64
C ALA A 29 -31.46 13.42 -9.67
N ARG A 30 -30.87 12.54 -8.85
CA ARG A 30 -29.79 12.89 -7.96
C ARG A 30 -28.73 13.59 -8.81
N ALA A 31 -28.43 14.82 -8.46
CA ALA A 31 -27.45 15.59 -9.20
C ALA A 31 -26.10 14.91 -9.05
N ALA A 32 -25.47 14.62 -10.18
CA ALA A 32 -24.09 14.13 -10.19
C ALA A 32 -23.21 15.04 -9.35
N THR A 33 -22.15 14.49 -8.75
CA THR A 33 -21.19 15.26 -7.94
C THR A 33 -20.66 16.50 -8.71
N PRO A 34 -20.46 17.66 -8.05
CA PRO A 34 -20.00 18.90 -8.71
C PRO A 34 -18.70 18.67 -9.50
N LYS A 35 -18.53 19.39 -10.62
CA LYS A 35 -17.37 19.23 -11.52
C LYS A 35 -16.01 19.56 -10.89
N ASP A 36 -16.00 20.37 -9.84
CA ASP A 36 -14.78 20.76 -9.10
C ASP A 36 -14.63 20.01 -7.77
N MET A 37 -15.47 18.97 -7.56
CA MET A 37 -15.42 18.07 -6.40
C MET A 37 -15.24 16.63 -6.87
N PHE A 38 -14.34 15.91 -6.23
CA PHE A 38 -14.14 14.48 -6.41
C PHE A 38 -14.57 13.74 -5.14
N VAL A 39 -15.43 12.75 -5.31
CA VAL A 39 -15.95 11.91 -4.23
C VAL A 39 -15.58 10.46 -4.48
N MET A 40 -14.86 9.84 -3.57
CA MET A 40 -14.45 8.44 -3.65
C MET A 40 -14.98 7.65 -2.46
N ALA A 41 -15.62 6.50 -2.72
CA ALA A 41 -15.92 5.52 -1.69
C ALA A 41 -14.71 4.61 -1.47
N THR A 42 -14.35 4.40 -0.21
CA THR A 42 -13.25 3.52 0.22
C THR A 42 -13.41 3.16 1.70
N LEU A 43 -12.56 2.25 2.20
CA LEU A 43 -12.48 1.94 3.62
C LEU A 43 -11.67 3.00 4.36
N LEU A 44 -12.13 3.48 5.50
CA LEU A 44 -11.45 4.48 6.34
C LEU A 44 -11.22 3.97 7.78
N ASP A 45 -11.33 2.67 8.01
CA ASP A 45 -11.22 2.08 9.36
C ASP A 45 -9.79 2.17 9.92
N GLU A 46 -8.80 2.28 9.05
CA GLU A 46 -7.39 2.33 9.42
C GLU A 46 -6.93 3.69 9.95
N PHE A 47 -7.76 4.73 9.87
CA PHE A 47 -7.38 6.06 10.35
C PHE A 47 -7.36 6.11 11.89
N SER A 48 -6.16 6.08 12.48
CA SER A 48 -5.93 6.23 13.92
C SER A 48 -5.33 7.60 14.26
N THR A 49 -4.61 8.22 13.32
CA THR A 49 -3.90 9.49 13.47
C THR A 49 -3.71 10.17 12.11
N LEU A 50 -3.49 11.47 12.10
CA LEU A 50 -3.15 12.26 10.91
C LEU A 50 -1.69 12.75 10.94
N ASP A 51 -0.90 12.36 11.94
CA ASP A 51 0.51 12.73 12.09
C ASP A 51 1.40 11.88 11.18
N PRO A 52 2.14 12.46 10.21
CA PRO A 52 3.05 11.71 9.35
C PRO A 52 4.16 10.96 10.10
N ALA A 53 4.50 11.38 11.32
CA ALA A 53 5.47 10.69 12.16
C ALA A 53 4.88 9.50 12.94
N GLU A 54 3.56 9.27 12.89
CA GLU A 54 2.89 8.19 13.61
C GLU A 54 2.05 7.29 12.69
N VAL A 55 1.56 7.77 11.53
CA VAL A 55 0.84 6.97 10.53
C VAL A 55 1.70 5.80 10.06
N TYR A 56 1.14 4.58 10.11
CA TYR A 56 1.79 3.36 9.65
C TYR A 56 0.81 2.41 8.93
N GLU A 57 -0.37 2.89 8.63
CA GLU A 57 -1.42 2.18 7.93
C GLU A 57 -1.55 2.70 6.49
N LEU A 58 -1.96 1.82 5.56
CA LEU A 58 -1.88 2.09 4.12
C LEU A 58 -2.79 3.25 3.66
N VAL A 59 -4.04 3.29 4.11
CA VAL A 59 -4.98 4.31 3.63
C VAL A 59 -4.65 5.72 4.17
N PRO A 60 -4.25 5.90 5.44
CA PRO A 60 -3.75 7.18 5.93
C PRO A 60 -2.51 7.71 5.21
N GLU A 61 -1.62 6.86 4.66
CA GLU A 61 -0.46 7.30 3.87
C GLU A 61 -0.88 8.11 2.63
N GLU A 62 -1.99 7.75 1.98
CA GLU A 62 -2.55 8.53 0.87
C GLU A 62 -2.96 9.95 1.29
N TYR A 63 -3.54 10.08 2.47
CA TYR A 63 -3.83 11.40 3.04
C TYR A 63 -2.54 12.21 3.20
N ILE A 64 -1.50 11.61 3.81
CA ILE A 64 -0.19 12.27 3.99
C ILE A 64 0.40 12.71 2.65
N ALA A 65 0.33 11.86 1.61
CA ALA A 65 0.88 12.14 0.28
C ALA A 65 0.27 13.38 -0.40
N ASN A 66 -0.94 13.78 -0.02
CA ASN A 66 -1.67 14.89 -0.62
C ASN A 66 -1.72 16.16 0.24
N VAL A 67 -1.52 16.02 1.57
CA VAL A 67 -1.56 17.12 2.54
C VAL A 67 -0.17 17.66 2.86
N TYR A 68 0.86 16.83 2.73
CA TYR A 68 2.24 17.22 3.03
C TYR A 68 3.13 17.15 1.80
N ASP A 69 4.12 18.04 1.72
CA ASP A 69 5.22 17.95 0.76
C ASP A 69 6.46 17.33 1.43
N ARG A 70 7.40 16.87 0.58
CA ARG A 70 8.67 16.24 0.95
C ARG A 70 9.81 16.87 0.15
N LEU A 71 11.05 16.51 0.46
CA LEU A 71 12.19 17.01 -0.31
C LEU A 71 12.11 16.60 -1.78
N VAL A 72 11.86 15.32 -2.04
CA VAL A 72 11.81 14.72 -3.38
C VAL A 72 10.65 13.74 -3.50
N ARG A 73 10.33 13.35 -4.75
CA ARG A 73 9.39 12.29 -5.07
C ARG A 73 10.02 11.35 -6.10
N VAL A 74 9.76 10.06 -5.96
CA VAL A 74 10.17 9.09 -6.97
C VAL A 74 9.40 9.35 -8.27
N ASN A 75 10.09 9.24 -9.41
CA ASN A 75 9.46 9.29 -10.72
C ASN A 75 8.86 7.91 -11.04
N LEU A 76 7.53 7.82 -11.11
CA LEU A 76 6.84 6.54 -11.32
C LEU A 76 7.07 5.94 -12.72
N ALA A 77 7.45 6.75 -13.70
CA ALA A 77 7.80 6.26 -15.03
C ALA A 77 9.22 5.70 -15.12
N ASP A 78 10.11 6.14 -14.23
CA ASP A 78 11.48 5.67 -14.13
C ASP A 78 11.93 5.69 -12.66
N PRO A 79 11.81 4.58 -11.92
CA PRO A 79 12.12 4.52 -10.48
C PRO A 79 13.60 4.76 -10.14
N SER A 80 14.48 4.87 -11.15
CA SER A 80 15.86 5.29 -10.93
C SER A 80 16.03 6.81 -10.80
N LYS A 81 14.97 7.58 -11.07
CA LYS A 81 14.94 9.04 -11.06
C LYS A 81 14.03 9.60 -9.99
N PHE A 82 14.33 10.83 -9.61
CA PHE A 82 13.56 11.59 -8.63
C PHE A 82 13.24 12.97 -9.15
N ASP A 83 12.03 13.42 -8.87
CA ASP A 83 11.60 14.80 -9.14
C ASP A 83 11.72 15.60 -7.84
N GLY A 84 12.15 16.87 -7.96
CA GLY A 84 12.17 17.76 -6.81
C GLY A 84 10.75 18.14 -6.39
N ASP A 85 10.43 17.97 -5.11
CA ASP A 85 9.16 18.45 -4.53
C ASP A 85 9.38 19.81 -3.85
N ILE A 86 9.78 19.83 -2.57
CA ILE A 86 10.27 21.06 -1.92
C ILE A 86 11.66 21.41 -2.44
N ALA A 87 12.53 20.43 -2.65
CA ALA A 87 13.86 20.67 -3.18
C ALA A 87 13.81 21.07 -4.66
N GLN A 88 14.54 22.12 -5.01
CA GLN A 88 14.80 22.50 -6.39
C GLN A 88 15.94 21.67 -6.99
N SER A 89 16.94 21.36 -6.19
CA SER A 89 18.11 20.56 -6.56
C SER A 89 18.73 19.91 -5.32
N TRP A 90 19.57 18.91 -5.56
CA TRP A 90 20.36 18.27 -4.50
C TRP A 90 21.71 17.79 -5.04
N SER A 91 22.65 17.58 -4.13
CA SER A 91 23.96 17.01 -4.40
C SER A 91 24.36 16.01 -3.32
N VAL A 92 25.26 15.12 -3.67
CA VAL A 92 25.85 14.14 -2.75
C VAL A 92 27.34 14.44 -2.64
N ASP A 93 27.90 14.44 -1.45
CA ASP A 93 29.34 14.66 -1.23
C ASP A 93 30.21 13.52 -1.82
N ALA A 94 31.50 13.74 -1.86
CA ALA A 94 32.47 12.76 -2.41
C ALA A 94 32.50 11.46 -1.59
N GLU A 95 32.26 11.53 -0.30
CA GLU A 95 32.18 10.40 0.63
C GLU A 95 30.91 9.57 0.40
N GLY A 96 29.87 10.16 -0.21
CA GLY A 96 28.58 9.52 -0.45
C GLY A 96 27.72 9.39 0.81
N THR A 97 27.99 10.21 1.83
CA THR A 97 27.26 10.22 3.10
C THR A 97 26.50 11.51 3.37
N GLY A 98 26.89 12.62 2.76
CA GLY A 98 26.26 13.93 2.92
C GLY A 98 25.39 14.28 1.73
N PHE A 99 24.11 14.52 1.99
CA PHE A 99 23.10 14.93 1.00
C PHE A 99 22.72 16.38 1.29
N THR A 100 22.98 17.28 0.34
CA THR A 100 22.64 18.69 0.46
C THR A 100 21.51 19.02 -0.50
N PHE A 101 20.41 19.56 0.03
CA PHE A 101 19.22 19.94 -0.72
C PHE A 101 19.06 21.44 -0.71
N ARG A 102 18.95 22.05 -1.90
CA ARG A 102 18.52 23.44 -2.04
C ARG A 102 17.02 23.46 -2.28
N MET A 103 16.30 24.17 -1.43
CA MET A 103 14.85 24.28 -1.51
C MET A 103 14.43 25.35 -2.52
N ARG A 104 13.18 25.28 -2.97
CA ARG A 104 12.51 26.32 -3.74
C ARG A 104 12.29 27.54 -2.87
N ASP A 105 12.25 28.68 -3.51
CA ASP A 105 11.85 29.93 -2.85
C ASP A 105 10.30 30.00 -2.74
N ASP A 106 9.79 30.85 -1.86
CA ASP A 106 8.35 31.17 -1.72
C ASP A 106 7.41 30.00 -1.34
N LEU A 107 7.94 28.97 -0.69
CA LEU A 107 7.12 27.89 -0.15
C LEU A 107 6.37 28.32 1.11
N ARG A 108 5.10 27.88 1.23
CA ARG A 108 4.25 28.18 2.39
C ARG A 108 3.50 26.97 2.87
N PHE A 109 3.28 26.94 4.17
CA PHE A 109 2.35 26.03 4.82
C PHE A 109 0.90 26.47 4.65
N HIS A 110 -0.04 25.57 4.93
CA HIS A 110 -1.48 25.86 4.93
C HIS A 110 -1.87 26.93 5.97
N SER A 111 -1.10 27.07 7.03
CA SER A 111 -1.22 28.13 8.04
C SER A 111 -0.92 29.53 7.50
N GLY A 112 -0.19 29.61 6.37
CA GLY A 112 0.38 30.84 5.81
C GLY A 112 1.82 31.13 6.22
N ASN A 113 2.38 30.37 7.19
CA ASN A 113 3.79 30.48 7.57
C ASN A 113 4.71 30.14 6.38
N ALA A 114 5.87 30.80 6.30
CA ALA A 114 6.91 30.44 5.34
C ALA A 114 7.49 29.07 5.68
N LEU A 115 7.73 28.23 4.65
CA LEU A 115 8.43 26.96 4.79
C LEU A 115 9.92 27.19 4.55
N THR A 116 10.75 26.87 5.53
CA THR A 116 12.20 27.12 5.53
C THR A 116 12.99 25.83 5.71
N ALA A 117 14.31 25.90 5.52
CA ALA A 117 15.21 24.77 5.79
C ALA A 117 15.18 24.32 7.26
N GLU A 118 14.84 25.22 8.19
CA GLU A 118 14.64 24.91 9.60
C GLU A 118 13.44 23.96 9.80
N ASP A 119 12.34 24.19 9.07
CA ASP A 119 11.16 23.31 9.14
C ASP A 119 11.47 21.92 8.61
N VAL A 120 12.22 21.82 7.50
CA VAL A 120 12.65 20.56 6.93
C VAL A 120 13.54 19.78 7.90
N ALA A 121 14.56 20.42 8.45
CA ALA A 121 15.47 19.80 9.41
C ALA A 121 14.71 19.33 10.65
N TRP A 122 13.88 20.22 11.23
CA TRP A 122 13.10 19.93 12.41
C TRP A 122 12.09 18.80 12.20
N SER A 123 11.45 18.73 11.03
CA SER A 123 10.47 17.68 10.73
C SER A 123 11.07 16.28 10.75
N ILE A 124 12.24 16.11 10.12
CA ILE A 124 12.97 14.84 10.13
C ILE A 124 13.48 14.52 11.54
N GLN A 125 14.06 15.52 12.24
CA GLN A 125 14.49 15.37 13.64
C GLN A 125 13.31 14.94 14.52
N ARG A 126 12.15 15.62 14.39
CA ARG A 126 10.92 15.31 15.11
C ARG A 126 10.48 13.87 14.90
N ALA A 127 10.42 13.39 13.66
CA ALA A 127 10.01 12.03 13.36
C ALA A 127 10.91 10.98 14.04
N VAL A 128 12.23 11.19 14.03
CA VAL A 128 13.19 10.31 14.70
C VAL A 128 13.08 10.40 16.22
N LEU A 129 12.91 11.60 16.78
CA LEU A 129 12.83 11.81 18.25
C LEU A 129 11.56 11.26 18.85
N LEU A 130 10.44 11.35 18.15
CA LEU A 130 9.17 10.73 18.55
C LEU A 130 9.26 9.20 18.59
N ASP A 131 10.09 8.58 17.75
CA ASP A 131 10.37 7.14 17.76
C ASP A 131 9.10 6.28 17.65
N LYS A 132 8.18 6.71 16.80
CA LYS A 132 6.99 5.95 16.45
C LYS A 132 7.31 4.98 15.28
N GLY A 133 6.35 4.13 14.89
CA GLY A 133 6.53 3.14 13.83
C GLY A 133 7.29 3.64 12.58
N PRO A 134 6.90 4.78 12.00
CA PRO A 134 7.56 5.33 10.80
C PRO A 134 9.03 5.70 10.97
N ALA A 135 9.50 5.96 12.19
CA ALA A 135 10.91 6.27 12.45
C ALA A 135 11.87 5.16 11.98
N ALA A 136 11.38 3.91 11.91
CA ALA A 136 12.16 2.77 11.40
C ALA A 136 12.62 2.97 9.94
N VAL A 137 11.84 3.67 9.11
CA VAL A 137 12.20 4.00 7.72
C VAL A 137 13.40 4.95 7.69
N LEU A 138 13.41 5.99 8.53
CA LEU A 138 14.52 6.93 8.66
C LEU A 138 15.76 6.29 9.31
N ALA A 139 15.55 5.34 10.21
CA ALA A 139 16.63 4.53 10.77
C ALA A 139 17.34 3.67 9.71
N GLY A 140 16.67 3.33 8.60
CA GLY A 140 17.25 2.64 7.45
C GLY A 140 18.44 3.36 6.81
N ILE A 141 18.53 4.68 6.94
CA ILE A 141 19.69 5.51 6.51
C ILE A 141 20.58 5.96 7.69
N GLY A 142 20.47 5.27 8.83
CA GLY A 142 21.31 5.48 10.01
C GLY A 142 20.92 6.65 10.91
N LEU A 143 19.76 7.28 10.69
CA LEU A 143 19.26 8.34 11.58
C LEU A 143 18.64 7.74 12.85
N ASN A 144 19.07 8.22 13.99
CA ASN A 144 18.59 7.81 15.30
C ASN A 144 18.62 8.97 16.31
N LYS A 145 18.05 8.77 17.50
CA LYS A 145 17.99 9.82 18.55
C LYS A 145 19.34 10.40 18.94
N ALA A 146 20.42 9.62 18.87
CA ALA A 146 21.75 10.07 19.28
C ALA A 146 22.42 10.98 18.24
N ASN A 147 22.09 10.84 16.96
CA ASN A 147 22.80 11.53 15.90
C ASN A 147 21.94 12.50 15.06
N VAL A 148 20.61 12.41 15.11
CA VAL A 148 19.74 13.16 14.19
C VAL A 148 19.94 14.68 14.29
N MET A 149 20.17 15.22 15.47
CA MET A 149 20.39 16.66 15.67
C MET A 149 21.68 17.16 15.00
N GLN A 150 22.69 16.30 14.86
CA GLN A 150 23.95 16.62 14.18
C GLN A 150 23.90 16.30 12.69
N ASN A 151 23.20 15.22 12.33
CA ASN A 151 23.17 14.69 10.97
C ASN A 151 22.14 15.37 10.08
N VAL A 152 21.12 16.02 10.65
CA VAL A 152 20.09 16.74 9.90
C VAL A 152 20.11 18.21 10.32
N ARG A 153 20.60 19.09 9.45
CA ARG A 153 20.82 20.50 9.81
C ARG A 153 20.46 21.44 8.67
N LYS A 154 19.91 22.57 8.99
CA LYS A 154 19.90 23.70 8.05
C LYS A 154 21.34 24.24 7.93
N LEU A 155 21.72 24.62 6.72
CA LEU A 155 22.98 25.33 6.45
C LEU A 155 22.71 26.85 6.29
N ASP A 156 21.61 27.20 5.63
CA ASP A 156 21.03 28.51 5.49
C ASP A 156 19.50 28.39 5.36
N ASP A 157 18.77 29.48 5.12
CA ASP A 157 17.30 29.48 5.12
C ASP A 157 16.70 28.65 3.96
N HIS A 158 17.48 28.33 2.93
CA HIS A 158 17.06 27.55 1.77
C HIS A 158 17.84 26.26 1.58
N THR A 159 18.77 25.92 2.47
CA THR A 159 19.64 24.76 2.29
C THR A 159 19.64 23.88 3.53
N VAL A 160 19.30 22.61 3.33
CA VAL A 160 19.36 21.58 4.38
C VAL A 160 20.39 20.51 4.01
N MET A 161 21.14 20.05 4.99
CA MET A 161 22.08 18.93 4.89
C MET A 161 21.57 17.76 5.73
N ILE A 162 21.60 16.58 5.12
CA ILE A 162 21.28 15.30 5.76
C ILE A 162 22.48 14.38 5.59
N ARG A 163 23.02 13.87 6.71
CA ARG A 163 24.16 12.95 6.71
C ARG A 163 23.71 11.57 7.17
N THR A 164 24.05 10.56 6.41
CA THR A 164 23.83 9.15 6.74
C THR A 164 24.99 8.63 7.61
N ASP A 165 24.80 7.49 8.30
CA ASP A 165 25.83 6.86 9.13
C ASP A 165 26.94 6.18 8.33
N ARG A 166 26.64 5.79 7.10
CA ARG A 166 27.56 5.17 6.14
C ARG A 166 27.13 5.49 4.70
N LYS A 167 27.94 5.08 3.74
CA LYS A 167 27.60 5.21 2.33
C LYS A 167 26.46 4.27 1.95
N TYR A 168 25.45 4.84 1.31
CA TYR A 168 24.32 4.15 0.70
C TYR A 168 24.17 4.52 -0.77
N ALA A 169 23.46 3.71 -1.53
CA ALA A 169 23.05 4.12 -2.88
C ALA A 169 22.21 5.41 -2.80
N PRO A 170 22.52 6.44 -3.60
CA PRO A 170 21.77 7.69 -3.57
C PRO A 170 20.26 7.49 -3.80
N THR A 171 19.87 6.57 -4.70
CA THR A 171 18.46 6.25 -4.95
C THR A 171 17.76 5.69 -3.70
N PHE A 172 18.45 4.91 -2.87
CA PHE A 172 17.89 4.42 -1.61
C PHE A 172 17.63 5.57 -0.62
N VAL A 173 18.63 6.44 -0.41
CA VAL A 173 18.49 7.59 0.50
C VAL A 173 17.35 8.51 0.02
N LEU A 174 17.28 8.77 -1.29
CA LEU A 174 16.22 9.61 -1.87
C LEU A 174 14.83 8.96 -1.75
N ASN A 175 14.71 7.63 -1.83
CA ASN A 175 13.45 6.93 -1.56
C ASN A 175 13.02 7.11 -0.10
N VAL A 176 13.93 6.95 0.85
CA VAL A 176 13.64 7.18 2.29
C VAL A 176 13.21 8.62 2.54
N LEU A 177 13.94 9.61 1.99
CA LEU A 177 13.62 11.04 2.14
C LEU A 177 12.41 11.50 1.29
N GLY A 178 11.98 10.69 0.34
CA GLY A 178 10.76 10.85 -0.45
C GLY A 178 9.54 10.13 0.13
N SER A 179 9.67 9.37 1.21
CA SER A 179 8.59 8.62 1.85
C SER A 179 7.86 9.44 2.93
N TRP A 180 6.70 8.98 3.36
CA TRP A 180 5.81 9.73 4.26
C TRP A 180 6.43 10.15 5.61
N PRO A 181 7.36 9.41 6.25
CA PRO A 181 7.96 9.84 7.51
C PRO A 181 8.85 11.09 7.38
N ALA A 182 9.30 11.37 6.14
CA ALA A 182 10.08 12.57 5.83
C ALA A 182 9.21 13.76 5.39
N SER A 183 7.90 13.71 5.62
CA SER A 183 6.98 14.81 5.36
C SER A 183 7.31 16.05 6.18
N VAL A 184 7.26 17.22 5.55
CA VAL A 184 7.60 18.48 6.21
C VAL A 184 6.36 19.07 6.86
N VAL A 185 6.48 19.41 8.14
CA VAL A 185 5.41 19.95 8.98
C VAL A 185 5.77 21.37 9.46
N ASP A 186 4.76 22.21 9.65
CA ASP A 186 4.92 23.58 10.17
C ASP A 186 5.40 23.55 11.63
N ARG A 187 6.70 23.77 11.80
CA ARG A 187 7.36 23.79 13.10
C ARG A 187 6.77 24.87 14.03
N THR A 188 6.54 26.07 13.51
CA THR A 188 6.02 27.19 14.29
C THR A 188 4.64 26.87 14.85
N LEU A 189 3.75 26.31 14.02
CA LEU A 189 2.41 25.89 14.43
C LEU A 189 2.49 24.78 15.48
N LEU A 190 3.29 23.73 15.23
CA LEU A 190 3.36 22.56 16.11
C LEU A 190 4.00 22.87 17.46
N LEU A 191 5.02 23.74 17.52
CA LEU A 191 5.58 24.19 18.79
C LEU A 191 4.58 25.00 19.62
N ALA A 192 3.67 25.75 18.98
CA ALA A 192 2.59 26.46 19.67
C ALA A 192 1.49 25.49 20.19
N GLN A 193 1.36 24.29 19.60
CA GLN A 193 0.37 23.29 19.97
C GLN A 193 0.94 22.14 20.82
N GLN A 194 2.26 22.09 21.04
CA GLN A 194 2.85 20.99 21.77
C GLN A 194 2.42 20.95 23.24
N GLN A 195 2.27 19.75 23.77
CA GLN A 195 1.98 19.49 25.18
C GLN A 195 3.02 18.52 25.76
N ASN A 196 3.55 18.84 26.94
CA ASN A 196 4.50 17.98 27.64
C ASN A 196 5.70 17.51 26.79
N GLY A 197 6.14 18.30 25.82
CA GLY A 197 7.29 17.96 24.96
C GLY A 197 6.99 16.93 23.87
N ASP A 198 5.71 16.75 23.49
CA ASP A 198 5.25 15.80 22.47
C ASP A 198 5.47 16.27 21.03
N TYR A 199 6.14 17.40 20.82
CA TYR A 199 6.36 18.01 19.50
C TYR A 199 5.08 18.20 18.68
N GLY A 200 3.92 18.41 19.34
CA GLY A 200 2.61 18.58 18.72
C GLY A 200 1.99 17.28 18.19
N ASN A 201 2.48 16.10 18.58
CA ASN A 201 1.94 14.81 18.15
C ASN A 201 0.48 14.62 18.58
N GLY A 202 0.14 14.98 19.82
CA GLY A 202 -1.24 14.89 20.32
C GLY A 202 -2.21 15.73 19.51
N TRP A 203 -1.81 16.93 19.07
CA TRP A 203 -2.63 17.82 18.26
C TRP A 203 -2.80 17.30 16.83
N LEU A 204 -1.72 16.79 16.20
CA LEU A 204 -1.75 16.22 14.85
C LEU A 204 -2.56 14.92 14.74
N LYS A 205 -2.99 14.32 15.82
CA LYS A 205 -3.91 13.16 15.72
C LYS A 205 -5.19 13.47 14.97
N THR A 206 -5.65 14.73 15.01
CA THR A 206 -6.92 15.17 14.40
C THR A 206 -6.80 16.45 13.58
N HIS A 207 -5.60 17.03 13.50
CA HIS A 207 -5.31 18.26 12.76
C HIS A 207 -4.18 18.04 11.75
N GLU A 208 -3.87 19.06 10.96
CA GLU A 208 -2.77 19.01 9.99
C GLU A 208 -1.90 20.28 10.07
N ALA A 209 -0.65 20.13 9.62
CA ALA A 209 0.34 21.20 9.58
C ALA A 209 1.15 21.12 8.27
N GLY A 210 0.46 20.88 7.15
CA GLY A 210 1.05 20.58 5.85
C GLY A 210 1.28 21.78 4.96
N SER A 211 1.89 21.49 3.80
CA SER A 211 2.18 22.44 2.70
C SER A 211 1.73 21.91 1.34
N GLY A 212 1.11 20.71 1.31
CA GLY A 212 0.74 20.00 0.10
C GLY A 212 -0.40 20.66 -0.69
N GLY A 213 -0.82 20.01 -1.77
CA GLY A 213 -1.86 20.56 -2.67
C GLY A 213 -3.24 20.68 -2.03
N TYR A 214 -3.50 19.90 -0.99
CA TYR A 214 -4.79 19.88 -0.30
C TYR A 214 -4.60 20.00 1.20
N ARG A 215 -5.51 20.74 1.86
CA ARG A 215 -5.56 20.90 3.31
C ARG A 215 -6.77 20.17 3.89
N LEU A 216 -6.67 19.72 5.12
CA LEU A 216 -7.77 19.09 5.84
C LEU A 216 -8.87 20.12 6.14
N VAL A 217 -10.11 19.78 5.83
CA VAL A 217 -11.30 20.52 6.27
C VAL A 217 -11.94 19.84 7.45
N LYS A 218 -12.13 18.50 7.33
CA LYS A 218 -12.79 17.71 8.35
C LYS A 218 -12.43 16.25 8.18
N TRP A 219 -12.19 15.59 9.30
CA TRP A 219 -12.20 14.13 9.41
C TRP A 219 -13.25 13.72 10.42
N THR A 220 -14.14 12.82 10.03
CA THR A 220 -15.13 12.19 10.89
C THR A 220 -14.86 10.69 10.85
N ALA A 221 -14.36 10.15 11.96
CA ALA A 221 -14.00 8.73 12.04
C ALA A 221 -15.19 7.83 11.66
N GLY A 222 -14.94 6.81 10.83
CA GLY A 222 -15.95 5.88 10.34
C GLY A 222 -17.00 6.50 9.39
N ASP A 223 -16.81 7.75 8.90
CA ASP A 223 -17.74 8.42 7.99
C ASP A 223 -17.02 9.03 6.78
N SER A 224 -16.18 10.04 7.00
CA SER A 224 -15.59 10.75 5.87
C SER A 224 -14.34 11.55 6.23
N LEU A 225 -13.52 11.79 5.19
CA LEU A 225 -12.41 12.71 5.20
C LEU A 225 -12.60 13.72 4.07
N VAL A 226 -12.57 15.02 4.39
CA VAL A 226 -12.79 16.12 3.46
C VAL A 226 -11.55 16.97 3.35
N LEU A 227 -11.02 17.07 2.14
CA LEU A 227 -9.88 17.92 1.81
C LEU A 227 -10.33 19.07 0.90
N GLN A 228 -9.67 20.20 1.04
CA GLN A 228 -9.86 21.38 0.19
C GLN A 228 -8.54 21.77 -0.46
N ARG A 229 -8.59 22.16 -1.73
CA ARG A 229 -7.44 22.71 -2.45
C ARG A 229 -6.81 23.87 -1.66
N PHE A 230 -5.49 23.84 -1.58
CA PHE A 230 -4.72 24.98 -1.09
C PHE A 230 -4.43 25.93 -2.26
N ASP A 231 -5.08 27.08 -2.29
CA ASP A 231 -4.96 28.04 -3.39
C ASP A 231 -3.55 28.67 -3.49
N GLY A 232 -2.77 28.62 -2.42
CA GLY A 232 -1.35 29.01 -2.40
C GLY A 232 -0.37 27.92 -2.89
N TYR A 233 -0.88 26.77 -3.36
CA TYR A 233 0.00 25.70 -3.82
C TYR A 233 0.69 26.04 -5.14
N ARG A 234 1.98 25.67 -5.25
CA ARG A 234 2.84 26.00 -6.40
C ARG A 234 2.40 25.44 -7.76
N LEU A 235 1.58 24.38 -7.76
CA LEU A 235 1.08 23.75 -8.98
C LEU A 235 -0.42 23.99 -9.14
N PRO A 236 -0.92 24.13 -10.38
CA PRO A 236 -2.36 24.26 -10.61
C PRO A 236 -3.08 22.94 -10.30
N LEU A 237 -4.15 23.02 -9.53
CA LEU A 237 -5.00 21.90 -9.15
C LEU A 237 -6.43 22.13 -9.64
N ALA A 238 -7.00 21.16 -10.35
CA ALA A 238 -8.34 21.31 -10.93
C ALA A 238 -9.45 21.10 -9.89
N MET A 239 -9.32 20.10 -8.99
CA MET A 239 -10.34 19.83 -7.99
C MET A 239 -10.25 20.80 -6.82
N LYS A 240 -11.36 21.46 -6.48
CA LYS A 240 -11.45 22.30 -5.28
C LYS A 240 -11.64 21.48 -4.01
N ARG A 241 -12.28 20.33 -4.12
CA ARG A 241 -12.58 19.48 -2.96
C ARG A 241 -12.40 18.01 -3.29
N ILE A 242 -11.81 17.27 -2.36
CA ILE A 242 -11.72 15.82 -2.36
C ILE A 242 -12.48 15.31 -1.15
N VAL A 243 -13.36 14.34 -1.35
CA VAL A 243 -14.14 13.69 -0.29
C VAL A 243 -13.91 12.20 -0.36
N LEU A 244 -13.33 11.64 0.68
CA LEU A 244 -13.28 10.19 0.87
C LEU A 244 -14.43 9.80 1.78
N ARG A 245 -15.28 8.87 1.35
CA ARG A 245 -16.43 8.38 2.12
C ARG A 245 -16.19 6.95 2.54
N HIS A 246 -16.43 6.68 3.82
CA HIS A 246 -16.38 5.32 4.34
C HIS A 246 -17.63 4.56 3.88
N VAL A 247 -17.44 3.56 3.04
CA VAL A 247 -18.51 2.68 2.54
C VAL A 247 -17.99 1.23 2.56
N PRO A 248 -18.26 0.46 3.62
CA PRO A 248 -17.70 -0.88 3.79
C PRO A 248 -18.15 -1.89 2.74
N GLU A 249 -19.39 -1.80 2.28
CA GLU A 249 -19.96 -2.80 1.39
C GLU A 249 -19.65 -2.50 -0.08
N ALA A 250 -18.92 -3.40 -0.74
CA ALA A 250 -18.55 -3.31 -2.16
C ALA A 250 -19.76 -3.10 -3.09
N ALA A 251 -20.86 -3.82 -2.87
CA ALA A 251 -22.07 -3.66 -3.66
C ALA A 251 -22.70 -2.26 -3.52
N THR A 252 -22.63 -1.66 -2.34
CA THR A 252 -23.09 -0.28 -2.09
C THR A 252 -22.19 0.72 -2.84
N GLN A 253 -20.85 0.55 -2.77
CA GLN A 253 -19.91 1.38 -3.54
C GLN A 253 -20.24 1.32 -5.05
N ARG A 254 -20.50 0.12 -5.59
CA ARG A 254 -20.89 -0.05 -6.99
C ARG A 254 -22.16 0.72 -7.34
N LEU A 255 -23.22 0.54 -6.56
CA LEU A 255 -24.49 1.23 -6.80
C LEU A 255 -24.35 2.75 -6.76
N MET A 256 -23.59 3.28 -5.81
CA MET A 256 -23.30 4.73 -5.71
C MET A 256 -22.50 5.25 -6.90
N LEU A 257 -21.56 4.47 -7.42
CA LEU A 257 -20.81 4.82 -8.64
C LEU A 257 -21.74 4.82 -9.88
N GLU A 258 -22.58 3.82 -10.01
CA GLU A 258 -23.53 3.70 -11.12
C GLU A 258 -24.64 4.76 -11.10
N SER A 259 -25.02 5.27 -9.92
CA SER A 259 -25.98 6.37 -9.75
C SER A 259 -25.34 7.76 -9.91
N GLY A 260 -24.01 7.88 -9.87
CA GLY A 260 -23.30 9.16 -9.91
C GLY A 260 -23.20 9.87 -8.54
N ASP A 261 -23.52 9.19 -7.44
CA ASP A 261 -23.36 9.71 -6.07
C ASP A 261 -21.89 9.81 -5.63
N ILE A 262 -21.02 9.05 -6.31
CA ILE A 262 -19.56 9.09 -6.18
C ILE A 262 -18.88 9.07 -7.54
N ASP A 263 -17.65 9.52 -7.59
CA ASP A 263 -16.82 9.58 -8.81
C ASP A 263 -15.87 8.39 -8.93
N ALA A 264 -15.55 7.74 -7.80
CA ALA A 264 -14.68 6.57 -7.77
C ALA A 264 -15.07 5.60 -6.64
N ALA A 265 -14.82 4.31 -6.89
CA ALA A 265 -14.97 3.23 -5.91
C ALA A 265 -13.68 2.39 -5.92
N ARG A 266 -13.10 2.12 -4.74
CA ARG A 266 -11.80 1.44 -4.62
C ARG A 266 -11.93 -0.01 -4.18
N ASP A 267 -12.84 -0.31 -3.27
CA ASP A 267 -12.88 -1.61 -2.58
C ASP A 267 -13.99 -2.50 -3.14
N LEU A 268 -14.08 -2.58 -4.48
CA LEU A 268 -15.04 -3.41 -5.18
C LEU A 268 -14.58 -4.87 -5.21
N SER A 269 -15.52 -5.80 -5.09
CA SER A 269 -15.26 -7.22 -5.30
C SER A 269 -14.92 -7.50 -6.79
N PRO A 270 -14.25 -8.62 -7.10
CA PRO A 270 -13.99 -9.00 -8.50
C PRO A 270 -15.28 -9.08 -9.36
N ASP A 271 -16.39 -9.50 -8.78
CA ASP A 271 -17.67 -9.59 -9.48
C ASP A 271 -18.31 -8.21 -9.69
N ASP A 272 -18.21 -7.30 -8.72
CA ASP A 272 -18.64 -5.91 -8.88
C ASP A 272 -17.80 -5.17 -9.94
N LEU A 273 -16.46 -5.36 -9.93
CA LEU A 273 -15.59 -4.83 -10.98
C LEU A 273 -15.97 -5.31 -12.37
N ALA A 274 -16.26 -6.61 -12.52
CA ALA A 274 -16.73 -7.18 -13.79
C ALA A 274 -18.09 -6.59 -14.20
N ALA A 275 -19.01 -6.40 -13.26
CA ALA A 275 -20.33 -5.80 -13.52
C ALA A 275 -20.20 -4.34 -13.99
N VAL A 276 -19.38 -3.53 -13.34
CA VAL A 276 -19.13 -2.11 -13.70
C VAL A 276 -18.48 -2.00 -15.07
N ALA A 277 -17.49 -2.84 -15.35
CA ALA A 277 -16.82 -2.86 -16.66
C ALA A 277 -17.78 -3.24 -17.79
N LYS A 278 -18.71 -4.18 -17.54
CA LYS A 278 -19.68 -4.66 -18.55
C LYS A 278 -20.76 -3.62 -18.87
N ASN A 279 -21.24 -2.87 -17.89
CA ASN A 279 -22.35 -1.92 -18.11
C ASN A 279 -21.90 -0.57 -18.70
N GLY A 280 -20.59 -0.33 -18.82
CA GLY A 280 -20.02 0.88 -19.43
C GLY A 280 -20.19 2.18 -18.62
N LYS A 281 -20.74 2.10 -17.41
CA LYS A 281 -20.99 3.27 -16.54
C LYS A 281 -19.75 3.75 -15.81
N ALA A 282 -18.69 2.93 -15.76
CA ALA A 282 -17.42 3.31 -15.17
C ALA A 282 -16.25 2.67 -15.93
N ARG A 283 -15.07 3.21 -15.71
CA ARG A 283 -13.79 2.66 -16.19
C ARG A 283 -13.06 2.04 -15.01
N VAL A 284 -12.52 0.85 -15.18
CA VAL A 284 -11.68 0.20 -14.18
C VAL A 284 -10.23 0.46 -14.57
N ALA A 285 -9.52 1.21 -13.73
CA ALA A 285 -8.07 1.34 -13.80
C ALA A 285 -7.44 0.28 -12.89
N ALA A 286 -6.39 -0.38 -13.39
CA ALA A 286 -5.64 -1.38 -12.65
C ALA A 286 -4.16 -0.98 -12.63
N SER A 287 -3.50 -1.13 -11.48
CA SER A 287 -2.08 -0.87 -11.30
C SER A 287 -1.46 -1.95 -10.43
N PRO A 288 -0.24 -2.42 -10.73
CA PRO A 288 0.49 -3.26 -9.79
C PRO A 288 0.59 -2.58 -8.42
N GLN A 289 0.35 -3.35 -7.36
CA GLN A 289 0.55 -2.90 -5.99
C GLN A 289 1.72 -3.67 -5.38
N ALA A 290 2.63 -2.98 -4.72
CA ALA A 290 3.86 -3.56 -4.17
C ALA A 290 3.59 -4.50 -2.97
N THR A 291 2.65 -5.41 -3.14
CA THR A 291 2.23 -6.41 -2.16
C THR A 291 2.33 -7.78 -2.78
N LEU A 292 3.20 -8.62 -2.22
CA LEU A 292 3.43 -10.00 -2.64
C LEU A 292 2.77 -10.97 -1.67
N LEU A 293 2.00 -11.90 -2.22
CA LEU A 293 1.45 -13.03 -1.48
C LEU A 293 2.38 -14.24 -1.64
N TYR A 294 2.76 -14.86 -0.52
CA TYR A 294 3.76 -15.92 -0.51
C TYR A 294 3.49 -17.01 0.55
N LEU A 295 4.13 -18.17 0.36
CA LEU A 295 4.31 -19.16 1.42
C LEU A 295 5.71 -19.00 2.01
N GLY A 296 5.81 -18.96 3.33
CA GLY A 296 7.06 -19.06 4.08
C GLY A 296 7.20 -20.45 4.69
N LEU A 297 8.29 -21.14 4.35
CA LEU A 297 8.59 -22.50 4.81
C LEU A 297 9.61 -22.43 5.95
N ASN A 298 9.26 -22.88 7.14
CA ASN A 298 10.18 -22.87 8.28
C ASN A 298 11.26 -23.94 8.15
N THR A 299 12.51 -23.56 7.96
CA THR A 299 13.63 -24.47 7.81
C THR A 299 14.06 -25.15 9.13
N ARG A 300 13.45 -24.81 10.27
CA ARG A 300 13.55 -25.62 11.50
C ARG A 300 12.85 -26.98 11.36
N ASN A 301 11.85 -27.09 10.50
CA ASN A 301 11.28 -28.38 10.11
C ASN A 301 12.28 -29.09 9.17
N PRO A 302 12.84 -30.27 9.57
CA PRO A 302 13.92 -30.93 8.84
C PRO A 302 13.51 -31.40 7.44
N THR A 303 12.22 -31.60 7.18
CA THR A 303 11.71 -31.94 5.85
C THR A 303 11.65 -30.68 4.97
N LEU A 304 11.13 -29.58 5.48
CA LEU A 304 11.04 -28.29 4.75
C LEU A 304 12.42 -27.63 4.56
N ALA A 305 13.43 -27.99 5.34
CA ALA A 305 14.81 -27.53 5.17
C ALA A 305 15.50 -28.10 3.93
N ARG A 306 14.96 -29.17 3.31
CA ARG A 306 15.58 -29.84 2.14
C ARG A 306 15.30 -29.02 0.87
N PRO A 307 16.34 -28.61 0.11
CA PRO A 307 16.14 -27.80 -1.10
C PRO A 307 15.22 -28.45 -2.14
N GLN A 308 15.31 -29.79 -2.30
CA GLN A 308 14.44 -30.50 -3.24
C GLN A 308 12.97 -30.51 -2.81
N VAL A 309 12.68 -30.47 -1.48
CA VAL A 309 11.31 -30.30 -0.98
C VAL A 309 10.82 -28.89 -1.28
N GLN A 310 11.64 -27.87 -1.00
CA GLN A 310 11.30 -26.47 -1.30
C GLN A 310 11.00 -26.28 -2.80
N GLU A 311 11.81 -26.85 -3.68
CA GLU A 311 11.58 -26.82 -5.12
C GLU A 311 10.30 -27.59 -5.50
N ALA A 312 10.07 -28.78 -4.93
CA ALA A 312 8.85 -29.56 -5.19
C ALA A 312 7.57 -28.81 -4.84
N LEU A 313 7.57 -28.09 -3.71
CA LEU A 313 6.41 -27.30 -3.29
C LEU A 313 6.11 -26.15 -4.26
N LYS A 314 7.11 -25.54 -4.92
CA LYS A 314 6.92 -24.55 -5.98
C LYS A 314 6.22 -25.15 -7.21
N TRP A 315 6.56 -26.39 -7.59
CA TRP A 315 5.92 -27.12 -8.70
C TRP A 315 4.56 -27.71 -8.35
N LEU A 316 4.11 -27.67 -7.08
CA LEU A 316 2.81 -28.16 -6.63
C LEU A 316 1.77 -27.03 -6.47
N VAL A 317 2.00 -25.86 -7.02
CA VAL A 317 1.02 -24.77 -7.02
C VAL A 317 0.44 -24.59 -8.42
N ASP A 318 -0.89 -24.63 -8.54
CA ASP A 318 -1.59 -24.25 -9.76
C ASP A 318 -1.81 -22.72 -9.79
N TYR A 319 -0.72 -21.96 -10.03
CA TYR A 319 -0.75 -20.51 -10.05
C TYR A 319 -1.82 -19.95 -10.99
N GLN A 320 -1.90 -20.49 -12.21
CA GLN A 320 -2.85 -20.02 -13.22
C GLN A 320 -4.30 -20.38 -12.88
N GLY A 321 -4.53 -21.58 -12.33
CA GLY A 321 -5.85 -22.02 -11.89
C GLY A 321 -6.36 -21.19 -10.71
N ILE A 322 -5.50 -20.92 -9.73
CA ILE A 322 -5.81 -20.06 -8.58
C ILE A 322 -6.08 -18.62 -9.06
N GLN A 323 -5.24 -18.09 -9.97
CA GLN A 323 -5.47 -16.76 -10.52
C GLN A 323 -6.81 -16.65 -11.21
N ARG A 324 -7.15 -17.60 -12.11
CA ARG A 324 -8.42 -17.53 -12.87
C ARG A 324 -9.66 -17.70 -11.99
N ASN A 325 -9.60 -18.58 -10.99
CA ASN A 325 -10.81 -19.04 -10.30
C ASN A 325 -10.99 -18.42 -8.90
N VAL A 326 -9.89 -18.02 -8.24
CA VAL A 326 -9.93 -17.47 -6.89
C VAL A 326 -9.70 -15.96 -6.93
N VAL A 327 -8.50 -15.52 -7.24
CA VAL A 327 -8.12 -14.11 -7.10
C VAL A 327 -8.43 -13.26 -8.34
N LYS A 328 -8.76 -13.89 -9.46
CA LYS A 328 -9.23 -13.25 -10.71
C LYS A 328 -8.33 -12.08 -11.13
N THR A 329 -8.89 -10.86 -11.15
CA THR A 329 -8.21 -9.63 -11.59
C THR A 329 -7.53 -8.88 -10.44
N THR A 330 -7.74 -9.28 -9.18
CA THR A 330 -7.18 -8.58 -8.01
C THR A 330 -5.74 -8.99 -7.68
N TYR A 331 -5.25 -10.06 -8.31
CA TYR A 331 -3.86 -10.49 -8.23
C TYR A 331 -3.41 -11.03 -9.59
N ARG A 332 -2.11 -10.98 -9.82
CA ARG A 332 -1.45 -11.62 -10.97
C ARG A 332 -0.37 -12.59 -10.50
N VAL A 333 -0.06 -13.60 -11.29
CA VAL A 333 1.07 -14.49 -11.02
C VAL A 333 2.35 -13.68 -11.01
N HIS A 334 3.10 -13.79 -9.92
CA HIS A 334 4.41 -13.15 -9.76
C HIS A 334 5.24 -13.99 -8.82
N GLN A 335 6.43 -14.43 -9.25
CA GLN A 335 7.21 -15.43 -8.52
C GLN A 335 8.57 -14.91 -8.04
N THR A 336 8.89 -13.63 -8.29
CA THR A 336 10.11 -12.99 -7.79
C THR A 336 9.82 -12.07 -6.61
N PHE A 337 10.83 -11.75 -5.81
CA PHE A 337 10.59 -10.99 -4.58
C PHE A 337 10.51 -9.46 -4.78
N LEU A 338 10.81 -8.93 -5.98
CA LEU A 338 10.58 -7.52 -6.28
C LEU A 338 9.28 -7.35 -7.05
N PRO A 339 8.33 -6.56 -6.54
CA PRO A 339 7.13 -6.19 -7.28
C PRO A 339 7.44 -5.43 -8.56
N ASP A 340 6.46 -5.33 -9.44
CA ASP A 340 6.57 -4.54 -10.66
C ASP A 340 6.76 -3.05 -10.35
N GLY A 341 7.52 -2.37 -11.21
CA GLY A 341 7.84 -0.96 -11.03
C GLY A 341 9.02 -0.68 -10.10
N PHE A 342 9.69 -1.71 -9.56
CA PHE A 342 10.91 -1.54 -8.77
C PHE A 342 12.16 -1.60 -9.65
N LEU A 343 13.19 -0.86 -9.27
CA LEU A 343 14.49 -0.93 -9.94
C LEU A 343 15.02 -2.37 -9.94
N GLY A 344 15.21 -2.95 -11.12
CA GLY A 344 15.75 -4.29 -11.29
C GLY A 344 14.71 -5.42 -11.13
N THR A 345 13.42 -5.14 -11.16
CA THR A 345 12.38 -6.18 -11.21
C THR A 345 12.60 -7.15 -12.36
N LEU A 346 12.32 -8.43 -12.14
CA LEU A 346 12.31 -9.49 -13.13
C LEU A 346 10.89 -10.01 -13.35
N ASP A 347 10.44 -10.00 -14.58
CA ASP A 347 9.26 -10.77 -15.00
C ASP A 347 9.69 -12.22 -15.30
N SER A 348 9.69 -13.05 -14.24
CA SER A 348 10.12 -14.45 -14.32
C SER A 348 9.21 -15.33 -13.48
N ASN A 349 8.36 -16.13 -14.16
CA ASN A 349 7.34 -16.98 -13.57
C ASN A 349 7.49 -18.42 -14.06
N PRO A 350 8.61 -19.14 -13.73
CA PRO A 350 8.91 -20.45 -14.31
C PRO A 350 8.06 -21.58 -13.74
N TYR A 351 7.52 -21.44 -12.53
CA TYR A 351 6.82 -22.51 -11.85
C TYR A 351 5.34 -22.59 -12.27
N HIS A 352 4.87 -23.81 -12.43
CA HIS A 352 3.47 -24.16 -12.70
C HIS A 352 3.19 -25.53 -12.07
N LEU A 353 1.95 -25.96 -12.06
CA LEU A 353 1.61 -27.28 -11.50
C LEU A 353 2.21 -28.40 -12.38
N ASP A 354 3.21 -29.09 -11.83
CA ASP A 354 3.84 -30.28 -12.40
C ASP A 354 4.03 -31.34 -11.30
N VAL A 355 2.99 -32.14 -11.11
CA VAL A 355 2.97 -33.19 -10.06
C VAL A 355 4.03 -34.25 -10.31
N ALA A 356 4.35 -34.59 -11.58
CA ALA A 356 5.35 -35.61 -11.91
C ALA A 356 6.75 -35.14 -11.51
N ARG A 357 7.10 -33.92 -11.84
CA ARG A 357 8.36 -33.27 -11.44
C ARG A 357 8.48 -33.14 -9.93
N ALA A 358 7.41 -32.70 -9.26
CA ALA A 358 7.39 -32.61 -7.80
C ALA A 358 7.63 -33.95 -7.12
N LYS A 359 6.96 -35.04 -7.56
CA LYS A 359 7.18 -36.38 -7.05
C LYS A 359 8.63 -36.86 -7.25
N ALA A 360 9.23 -36.56 -8.40
CA ALA A 360 10.63 -36.88 -8.65
C ALA A 360 11.59 -36.14 -7.68
N LEU A 361 11.31 -34.88 -7.38
CA LEU A 361 12.05 -34.06 -6.41
C LEU A 361 11.86 -34.60 -4.97
N LEU A 362 10.64 -34.94 -4.58
CA LEU A 362 10.34 -35.55 -3.27
C LEU A 362 11.04 -36.91 -3.09
N ALA A 363 11.10 -37.72 -4.15
CA ALA A 363 11.85 -38.97 -4.11
C ALA A 363 13.35 -38.74 -3.90
N LYS A 364 13.95 -37.78 -4.62
CA LYS A 364 15.34 -37.35 -4.41
C LYS A 364 15.58 -36.80 -3.02
N ALA A 365 14.58 -36.15 -2.43
CA ALA A 365 14.62 -35.69 -1.06
C ALA A 365 14.46 -36.82 -0.01
N GLY A 366 14.22 -38.07 -0.39
CA GLY A 366 13.99 -39.18 0.53
C GLY A 366 12.60 -39.22 1.17
N VAL A 367 11.60 -38.61 0.52
CA VAL A 367 10.19 -38.64 0.94
C VAL A 367 9.26 -38.96 -0.25
N PRO A 368 9.47 -40.11 -0.92
CA PRO A 368 8.77 -40.47 -2.17
C PRO A 368 7.25 -40.60 -2.01
N ASN A 369 6.77 -40.87 -0.80
CA ASN A 369 5.34 -41.04 -0.48
C ASN A 369 4.72 -39.77 0.10
N GLY A 370 5.43 -38.63 0.06
CA GLY A 370 5.02 -37.40 0.70
C GLY A 370 5.31 -37.38 2.21
N PHE A 371 4.72 -36.42 2.90
CA PHE A 371 4.88 -36.19 4.33
C PHE A 371 3.67 -35.40 4.89
N ALA A 372 3.55 -35.38 6.22
CA ALA A 372 2.55 -34.54 6.90
C ALA A 372 3.16 -33.20 7.29
N VAL A 373 2.40 -32.12 7.12
CA VAL A 373 2.83 -30.75 7.43
C VAL A 373 1.62 -29.87 7.72
N THR A 374 1.80 -28.79 8.48
CA THR A 374 0.77 -27.81 8.80
C THR A 374 0.99 -26.50 8.04
N MET A 375 -0.10 -25.76 7.79
CA MET A 375 -0.06 -24.39 7.26
C MET A 375 -0.95 -23.46 8.10
N ASP A 376 -0.35 -22.44 8.69
CA ASP A 376 -1.09 -21.37 9.35
C ASP A 376 -1.68 -20.44 8.31
N VAL A 377 -3.01 -20.25 8.37
CA VAL A 377 -3.80 -19.54 7.35
C VAL A 377 -4.69 -18.50 8.00
N ARG A 378 -4.68 -17.27 7.49
CA ARG A 378 -5.67 -16.25 7.86
C ARG A 378 -7.05 -16.69 7.39
N ASN A 379 -8.07 -16.50 8.23
CA ASN A 379 -9.46 -16.91 7.97
C ASN A 379 -10.26 -15.88 7.13
N ASP A 380 -9.58 -15.04 6.36
CA ASP A 380 -10.15 -14.05 5.45
C ASP A 380 -9.75 -14.35 3.97
N TYR A 381 -10.54 -13.82 3.06
CA TYR A 381 -10.27 -13.87 1.62
C TYR A 381 -9.01 -13.04 1.27
N PRO A 382 -8.13 -13.50 0.39
CA PRO A 382 -8.18 -14.74 -0.40
C PRO A 382 -7.37 -15.90 0.20
N TYR A 383 -6.89 -15.78 1.43
CA TYR A 383 -5.90 -16.72 2.01
C TYR A 383 -6.47 -18.13 2.18
N THR A 384 -7.70 -18.24 2.69
CA THR A 384 -8.36 -19.54 2.92
C THR A 384 -8.56 -20.31 1.60
N GLU A 385 -9.07 -19.64 0.57
CA GLU A 385 -9.35 -20.24 -0.72
C GLU A 385 -8.07 -20.68 -1.45
N ILE A 386 -7.01 -19.84 -1.39
CA ILE A 386 -5.70 -20.19 -1.95
C ILE A 386 -5.11 -21.38 -1.20
N ALA A 387 -5.17 -21.41 0.14
CA ALA A 387 -4.64 -22.49 0.94
C ALA A 387 -5.36 -23.82 0.66
N GLN A 388 -6.67 -23.82 0.48
CA GLN A 388 -7.47 -24.98 0.10
C GLN A 388 -7.09 -25.51 -1.29
N ALA A 389 -6.88 -24.63 -2.26
CA ALA A 389 -6.41 -25.02 -3.59
C ALA A 389 -5.01 -25.64 -3.52
N ILE A 390 -4.10 -25.07 -2.74
CA ILE A 390 -2.74 -25.61 -2.51
C ILE A 390 -2.82 -26.95 -1.78
N GLN A 391 -3.69 -27.11 -0.79
CA GLN A 391 -3.91 -28.37 -0.09
C GLN A 391 -4.30 -29.50 -1.05
N ALA A 392 -5.23 -29.21 -1.95
CA ALA A 392 -5.66 -30.16 -2.99
C ALA A 392 -4.51 -30.53 -3.95
N ASN A 393 -3.67 -29.58 -4.32
CA ASN A 393 -2.51 -29.80 -5.18
C ASN A 393 -1.44 -30.64 -4.47
N PHE A 394 -1.12 -30.34 -3.21
CA PHE A 394 -0.15 -31.06 -2.40
C PHE A 394 -0.55 -32.53 -2.19
N ALA A 395 -1.84 -32.80 -2.02
CA ALA A 395 -2.36 -34.15 -1.87
C ALA A 395 -2.06 -35.05 -3.08
N GLN A 396 -1.96 -34.50 -4.31
CA GLN A 396 -1.62 -35.24 -5.52
C GLN A 396 -0.20 -35.82 -5.48
N ALA A 397 0.69 -35.23 -4.67
CA ALA A 397 2.04 -35.72 -4.46
C ALA A 397 2.21 -36.48 -3.12
N GLY A 398 1.10 -36.81 -2.44
CA GLY A 398 1.13 -37.56 -1.17
C GLY A 398 1.39 -36.64 0.06
N ILE A 399 1.45 -35.33 -0.10
CA ILE A 399 1.68 -34.43 1.04
C ILE A 399 0.34 -34.21 1.76
N LYS A 400 0.30 -34.58 3.04
CA LYS A 400 -0.86 -34.33 3.91
C LYS A 400 -0.74 -32.97 4.56
N LEU A 401 -1.29 -31.95 3.91
CA LEU A 401 -1.32 -30.58 4.43
C LEU A 401 -2.54 -30.40 5.36
N THR A 402 -2.30 -29.99 6.61
CA THR A 402 -3.36 -29.60 7.55
C THR A 402 -3.40 -28.09 7.66
N LEU A 403 -4.53 -27.48 7.31
CA LEU A 403 -4.74 -26.04 7.46
C LEU A 403 -5.08 -25.71 8.91
N ILE A 404 -4.45 -24.67 9.44
CA ILE A 404 -4.69 -24.13 10.80
C ILE A 404 -5.21 -22.70 10.61
N PRO A 405 -6.54 -22.52 10.54
CA PRO A 405 -7.11 -21.20 10.41
C PRO A 405 -6.99 -20.39 11.70
N GLY A 406 -6.77 -19.10 11.57
CA GLY A 406 -6.71 -18.14 12.67
C GLY A 406 -6.92 -16.71 12.18
N ASP A 407 -7.16 -15.77 13.09
CA ASP A 407 -7.14 -14.37 12.71
C ASP A 407 -5.71 -13.90 12.33
N ASN A 408 -5.62 -12.74 11.70
CA ASN A 408 -4.34 -12.18 11.25
C ASN A 408 -3.34 -12.00 12.41
N LYS A 409 -3.81 -11.55 13.57
CA LYS A 409 -2.94 -11.30 14.72
C LYS A 409 -2.34 -12.60 15.26
N GLN A 410 -3.13 -13.65 15.35
CA GLN A 410 -2.69 -14.96 15.84
C GLN A 410 -1.71 -15.62 14.87
N THR A 411 -2.05 -15.68 13.58
CA THR A 411 -1.20 -16.31 12.56
C THR A 411 0.13 -15.57 12.40
N LEU A 412 0.10 -14.23 12.40
CA LEU A 412 1.29 -13.41 12.32
C LEU A 412 2.17 -13.53 13.58
N ALA A 413 1.58 -13.64 14.78
CA ALA A 413 2.34 -13.86 16.01
C ALA A 413 3.09 -15.20 15.98
N LYS A 414 2.46 -16.29 15.53
CA LYS A 414 3.12 -17.60 15.34
C LYS A 414 4.26 -17.53 14.32
N TYR A 415 4.01 -16.87 13.18
CA TYR A 415 5.01 -16.68 12.14
C TYR A 415 6.24 -15.90 12.67
N ARG A 416 6.00 -14.80 13.38
CA ARG A 416 7.05 -13.99 14.03
C ARG A 416 7.82 -14.74 15.11
N ALA A 417 7.17 -15.70 15.77
CA ALA A 417 7.78 -16.56 16.79
C ALA A 417 8.47 -17.81 16.21
N ARG A 418 8.52 -18.00 14.89
CA ARG A 418 9.07 -19.21 14.23
C ARG A 418 8.36 -20.53 14.65
N GLN A 419 7.06 -20.48 14.95
CA GLN A 419 6.25 -21.60 15.46
C GLN A 419 5.33 -22.22 14.40
N HIS A 420 5.51 -21.89 13.14
CA HIS A 420 4.81 -22.45 11.99
C HIS A 420 5.64 -23.53 11.31
N ASP A 421 5.00 -24.42 10.52
CA ASP A 421 5.67 -25.19 9.47
C ASP A 421 5.64 -24.39 8.16
N ILE A 422 4.43 -24.13 7.63
CA ILE A 422 4.19 -23.27 6.48
C ILE A 422 3.31 -22.09 6.96
N TYR A 423 3.60 -20.90 6.48
CA TYR A 423 2.78 -19.71 6.68
C TYR A 423 2.36 -19.18 5.32
N ILE A 424 1.08 -18.84 5.13
CA ILE A 424 0.61 -18.07 3.99
C ILE A 424 0.32 -16.65 4.44
N GLY A 425 0.91 -15.68 3.76
CA GLY A 425 0.72 -14.26 4.06
C GLY A 425 1.21 -13.35 2.96
N ASP A 426 1.20 -12.08 3.24
CA ASP A 426 1.63 -11.03 2.33
C ASP A 426 2.77 -10.18 2.91
N TRP A 427 3.45 -9.50 2.00
CA TRP A 427 4.46 -8.51 2.29
C TRP A 427 4.25 -7.30 1.40
N SER A 428 4.04 -6.14 2.00
CA SER A 428 3.95 -4.86 1.29
C SER A 428 5.24 -4.08 1.49
N ALA A 429 5.71 -3.43 0.42
CA ALA A 429 6.88 -2.59 0.49
C ALA A 429 6.56 -1.26 1.17
N ASP A 430 7.44 -0.79 2.06
CA ASP A 430 7.29 0.50 2.73
C ASP A 430 7.63 1.67 1.78
N TYR A 431 8.51 1.46 0.80
CA TYR A 431 8.93 2.45 -0.22
C TYR A 431 9.39 1.75 -1.49
N ILE A 432 9.45 2.49 -2.62
CA ILE A 432 9.78 1.91 -3.94
C ILE A 432 11.30 1.80 -4.16
N ASP A 433 12.01 1.27 -3.21
CA ASP A 433 13.40 0.86 -3.41
C ASP A 433 13.49 -0.66 -3.30
N PRO A 434 14.25 -1.34 -4.17
CA PRO A 434 14.37 -2.80 -4.12
C PRO A 434 14.88 -3.34 -2.78
N HIS A 435 15.56 -2.52 -1.98
CA HIS A 435 16.02 -2.91 -0.66
C HIS A 435 14.87 -3.20 0.32
N SER A 436 13.73 -2.51 0.20
CA SER A 436 12.54 -2.77 1.02
C SER A 436 12.14 -4.26 1.01
N ASN A 437 12.13 -4.87 -0.18
CA ASN A 437 11.82 -6.28 -0.32
C ASN A 437 13.04 -7.20 -0.11
N ALA A 438 14.23 -6.79 -0.58
CA ALA A 438 15.45 -7.59 -0.40
C ALA A 438 15.77 -7.79 1.08
N GLN A 439 15.55 -6.79 1.93
CA GLN A 439 15.71 -6.89 3.38
C GLN A 439 14.78 -7.96 3.99
N GLY A 440 13.59 -8.15 3.41
CA GLY A 440 12.66 -9.21 3.83
C GLY A 440 13.08 -10.59 3.34
N PHE A 441 13.33 -10.74 2.04
CA PHE A 441 13.45 -12.02 1.35
C PHE A 441 14.89 -12.51 1.14
N ALA A 442 15.90 -11.63 1.19
CA ALA A 442 17.27 -11.95 0.81
C ALA A 442 18.33 -11.46 1.82
N TRP A 443 17.93 -11.07 3.03
CA TRP A 443 18.83 -10.55 4.06
C TRP A 443 18.51 -11.14 5.44
N ASN A 444 19.53 -11.72 6.08
CA ASN A 444 19.45 -12.28 7.42
C ASN A 444 20.85 -12.32 8.04
N PRO A 445 21.34 -11.23 8.66
CA PRO A 445 22.71 -11.13 9.18
C PRO A 445 22.94 -11.96 10.44
N ASP A 446 21.88 -12.22 11.22
CA ASP A 446 21.93 -13.03 12.44
C ASP A 446 20.70 -13.92 12.52
N ASN A 447 20.89 -15.23 12.30
CA ASN A 447 19.80 -16.22 12.34
C ASN A 447 19.51 -16.75 13.75
N SER A 448 20.20 -16.24 14.80
CA SER A 448 19.94 -16.63 16.19
C SER A 448 18.58 -16.10 16.69
N ASP A 449 18.08 -16.68 17.78
CA ASP A 449 16.82 -16.21 18.39
C ASP A 449 16.95 -14.84 19.06
N ASN A 450 18.19 -14.39 19.33
CA ASN A 450 18.52 -13.08 19.90
C ASN A 450 18.68 -11.98 18.85
N SER A 451 18.50 -12.27 17.57
CA SER A 451 18.59 -11.28 16.50
C SER A 451 17.69 -10.08 16.78
N SER A 452 18.24 -8.88 16.58
CA SER A 452 17.47 -7.62 16.59
C SER A 452 16.61 -7.43 15.33
N PHE A 453 16.96 -8.12 14.23
CA PHE A 453 16.25 -8.04 12.95
C PHE A 453 15.51 -9.35 12.67
N LYS A 454 14.19 -9.32 12.77
CA LYS A 454 13.31 -10.49 12.65
C LYS A 454 12.44 -10.42 11.40
N MET A 455 13.11 -10.18 10.24
CA MET A 455 12.46 -10.10 8.92
C MET A 455 12.11 -11.50 8.37
N LEU A 456 11.57 -11.56 7.16
CA LEU A 456 10.97 -12.79 6.61
C LEU A 456 11.95 -13.95 6.52
N ALA A 457 13.20 -13.73 6.07
CA ALA A 457 14.23 -14.76 6.03
C ALA A 457 14.53 -15.31 7.43
N TRP A 458 14.63 -14.42 8.43
CA TRP A 458 14.79 -14.83 9.83
C TRP A 458 13.58 -15.64 10.32
N ARG A 459 12.33 -15.20 10.03
CA ARG A 459 11.11 -15.90 10.48
C ARG A 459 11.05 -17.34 9.97
N ASN A 460 11.58 -17.60 8.77
CA ASN A 460 11.69 -18.92 8.17
C ASN A 460 12.99 -19.66 8.56
N ALA A 461 13.75 -19.13 9.52
CA ALA A 461 15.02 -19.65 10.00
C ALA A 461 16.07 -19.87 8.88
N TRP A 462 15.98 -19.11 7.80
CA TRP A 462 16.82 -19.27 6.62
C TRP A 462 18.17 -18.57 6.78
N ASN A 463 19.24 -19.36 6.93
CA ASN A 463 20.60 -18.84 7.05
C ASN A 463 21.21 -18.58 5.67
N ILE A 464 21.49 -17.30 5.34
CA ILE A 464 21.86 -16.83 4.00
C ILE A 464 23.02 -15.81 4.02
N PRO A 465 24.20 -16.13 4.55
CA PRO A 465 25.29 -15.18 4.69
C PRO A 465 25.73 -14.57 3.36
N GLU A 466 25.71 -15.35 2.28
CA GLU A 466 26.12 -14.87 0.95
C GLU A 466 25.08 -13.89 0.34
N LEU A 467 23.79 -14.20 0.38
CA LEU A 467 22.73 -13.27 -0.06
C LEU A 467 22.70 -12.02 0.81
N THR A 468 22.93 -12.15 2.12
CA THR A 468 23.04 -11.01 3.03
C THR A 468 24.15 -10.07 2.59
N ARG A 469 25.36 -10.60 2.30
CA ARG A 469 26.49 -9.81 1.82
C ARG A 469 26.18 -9.15 0.45
N GLN A 470 25.50 -9.85 -0.44
CA GLN A 470 25.07 -9.29 -1.74
C GLN A 470 24.04 -8.17 -1.56
N THR A 471 23.10 -8.32 -0.63
CA THR A 471 22.10 -7.29 -0.30
C THR A 471 22.78 -6.05 0.26
N ASP A 472 23.76 -6.21 1.18
CA ASP A 472 24.53 -5.08 1.71
C ASP A 472 25.36 -4.38 0.64
N ALA A 473 25.97 -5.12 -0.29
CA ALA A 473 26.71 -4.56 -1.42
C ALA A 473 25.79 -3.75 -2.36
N ALA A 474 24.61 -4.29 -2.70
CA ALA A 474 23.63 -3.61 -3.53
C ALA A 474 23.05 -2.35 -2.86
N LEU A 475 22.94 -2.35 -1.54
CA LEU A 475 22.51 -1.19 -0.76
C LEU A 475 23.49 -0.02 -0.86
N ALA A 476 24.78 -0.30 -1.03
CA ALA A 476 25.84 0.71 -1.16
C ALA A 476 26.22 1.05 -2.61
N GLU A 477 25.66 0.35 -3.62
CA GLU A 477 26.03 0.54 -5.04
C GLU A 477 25.44 1.85 -5.61
N PRO A 478 26.27 2.83 -5.99
CA PRO A 478 25.81 4.13 -6.46
C PRO A 478 25.26 4.13 -7.88
N SER A 479 25.64 3.15 -8.72
CA SER A 479 25.16 3.06 -10.09
C SER A 479 23.80 2.37 -10.17
N PRO A 480 22.71 3.04 -10.57
CA PRO A 480 21.40 2.40 -10.68
C PRO A 480 21.40 1.16 -11.59
N THR A 481 22.17 1.20 -12.69
CA THR A 481 22.28 0.06 -13.62
C THR A 481 22.96 -1.15 -12.95
N ARG A 482 24.09 -0.96 -12.28
CA ARG A 482 24.77 -2.07 -11.58
C ARG A 482 23.92 -2.56 -10.41
N ARG A 483 23.29 -1.65 -9.69
CA ARG A 483 22.39 -1.97 -8.59
C ARG A 483 21.19 -2.81 -9.07
N ALA A 484 20.57 -2.46 -10.18
CA ALA A 484 19.52 -3.26 -10.83
C ALA A 484 20.00 -4.68 -11.17
N GLN A 485 21.19 -4.82 -11.76
CA GLN A 485 21.79 -6.12 -12.09
C GLN A 485 22.03 -6.98 -10.84
N GLN A 486 22.48 -6.38 -9.74
CA GLN A 486 22.67 -7.09 -8.46
C GLN A 486 21.34 -7.62 -7.92
N TYR A 487 20.27 -6.81 -7.89
CA TYR A 487 18.95 -7.27 -7.46
C TYR A 487 18.35 -8.31 -8.41
N GLN A 488 18.60 -8.24 -9.71
CA GLN A 488 18.20 -9.29 -10.66
C GLN A 488 18.89 -10.61 -10.37
N ALA A 489 20.19 -10.60 -10.06
CA ALA A 489 20.92 -11.79 -9.68
C ALA A 489 20.37 -12.42 -8.36
N MET A 490 20.10 -11.59 -7.37
CA MET A 490 19.50 -12.05 -6.10
C MET A 490 18.10 -12.62 -6.30
N GLN A 491 17.25 -12.01 -7.14
CA GLN A 491 15.92 -12.55 -7.45
C GLN A 491 16.01 -13.94 -8.08
N LYS A 492 16.94 -14.16 -9.02
CA LYS A 492 17.17 -15.47 -9.63
C LYS A 492 17.61 -16.51 -8.58
N ALA A 493 18.50 -16.12 -7.67
CA ALA A 493 18.98 -17.01 -6.61
C ALA A 493 17.86 -17.38 -5.62
N VAL A 494 17.07 -16.42 -5.16
CA VAL A 494 15.92 -16.64 -4.27
C VAL A 494 14.84 -17.46 -4.97
N LEU A 495 14.52 -17.17 -6.23
CA LEU A 495 13.54 -17.92 -7.01
C LEU A 495 13.92 -19.41 -7.11
N ALA A 496 15.19 -19.70 -7.37
CA ALA A 496 15.69 -21.06 -7.49
C ALA A 496 15.79 -21.78 -6.13
N ASN A 497 16.40 -21.13 -5.13
CA ASN A 497 16.84 -21.78 -3.89
C ASN A 497 16.41 -20.98 -2.66
N SER A 498 15.14 -21.04 -2.28
CA SER A 498 14.67 -20.41 -1.06
C SER A 498 13.49 -21.13 -0.43
N PRO A 499 13.29 -20.96 0.88
CA PRO A 499 12.10 -21.43 1.58
C PRO A 499 10.88 -20.50 1.34
N PHE A 500 10.88 -19.72 0.27
CA PHE A 500 9.75 -18.92 -0.16
C PHE A 500 9.12 -19.50 -1.42
N VAL A 501 7.80 -19.63 -1.42
CA VAL A 501 7.00 -19.85 -2.63
C VAL A 501 6.22 -18.56 -2.86
N ILE A 502 6.77 -17.66 -3.65
CA ILE A 502 6.09 -16.40 -4.01
C ILE A 502 5.02 -16.74 -5.04
N LEU A 503 3.80 -16.30 -4.79
CA LEU A 503 2.60 -16.72 -5.52
C LEU A 503 2.09 -15.67 -6.47
N PHE A 504 1.77 -14.52 -5.91
CA PHE A 504 1.03 -13.47 -6.60
C PHE A 504 1.47 -12.09 -6.16
N GLU A 505 1.30 -11.14 -7.05
CA GLU A 505 1.36 -9.71 -6.76
C GLU A 505 -0.04 -9.13 -6.82
N LYS A 506 -0.39 -8.30 -5.84
CA LYS A 506 -1.68 -7.63 -5.77
C LYS A 506 -1.82 -6.60 -6.89
N VAL A 507 -3.02 -6.49 -7.43
CA VAL A 507 -3.39 -5.47 -8.42
C VAL A 507 -4.40 -4.53 -7.78
N ALA A 508 -3.99 -3.30 -7.51
CA ALA A 508 -4.91 -2.26 -7.09
C ALA A 508 -5.88 -1.94 -8.22
N GLN A 509 -7.15 -1.89 -7.92
CA GLN A 509 -8.20 -1.57 -8.90
C GLN A 509 -9.07 -0.44 -8.37
N VAL A 510 -9.30 0.54 -9.22
CA VAL A 510 -10.19 1.67 -8.93
C VAL A 510 -11.17 1.81 -10.08
N ALA A 511 -12.44 1.73 -9.78
CA ALA A 511 -13.50 2.02 -10.75
C ALA A 511 -13.84 3.52 -10.68
N THR A 512 -13.79 4.22 -11.81
CA THR A 512 -14.03 5.66 -11.89
C THR A 512 -15.14 6.00 -12.86
N ALA A 513 -15.91 7.04 -12.59
CA ALA A 513 -16.87 7.61 -13.53
C ALA A 513 -16.16 8.01 -14.85
N PRO A 514 -16.86 7.97 -16.01
CA PRO A 514 -16.23 8.16 -17.33
C PRO A 514 -15.49 9.50 -17.52
N GLY A 515 -15.87 10.56 -16.81
CA GLY A 515 -15.25 11.88 -16.86
C GLY A 515 -13.96 12.01 -16.05
N VAL A 516 -13.73 11.10 -15.11
CA VAL A 516 -12.57 11.18 -14.18
C VAL A 516 -11.29 10.74 -14.89
N SER A 517 -10.24 11.54 -14.73
CA SER A 517 -8.90 11.26 -15.25
C SER A 517 -7.82 11.81 -14.32
N GLY A 518 -6.58 11.34 -14.47
CA GLY A 518 -5.43 11.85 -13.72
C GLY A 518 -5.38 11.42 -12.24
N LEU A 519 -6.21 10.46 -11.81
CA LEU A 519 -6.01 9.80 -10.52
C LEU A 519 -4.76 8.92 -10.64
N ALA A 520 -3.67 9.36 -10.04
CA ALA A 520 -2.46 8.56 -9.97
C ALA A 520 -2.61 7.54 -8.83
N VAL A 521 -2.69 6.27 -9.20
CA VAL A 521 -2.66 5.13 -8.27
C VAL A 521 -1.25 4.55 -8.35
N GLY A 522 -0.43 4.83 -7.34
CA GLY A 522 0.93 4.31 -7.27
C GLY A 522 0.98 2.86 -6.80
N PRO A 523 2.15 2.22 -6.88
CA PRO A 523 2.36 0.86 -6.38
C PRO A 523 2.25 0.76 -4.84
N ILE A 524 2.36 1.86 -4.13
CA ILE A 524 2.07 1.99 -2.68
C ILE A 524 1.15 3.18 -2.45
N ASN A 525 0.40 3.18 -1.36
CA ASN A 525 -0.60 4.23 -1.07
C ASN A 525 0.04 5.62 -0.87
N ASP A 526 1.26 5.67 -0.37
CA ASP A 526 2.07 6.89 -0.24
C ASP A 526 2.34 7.62 -1.58
N LEU A 527 2.08 6.98 -2.70
CA LEU A 527 2.24 7.55 -4.05
C LEU A 527 0.92 7.85 -4.75
N VAL A 528 -0.21 7.63 -4.09
CA VAL A 528 -1.53 8.02 -4.62
C VAL A 528 -1.65 9.55 -4.58
N SER A 529 -1.89 10.16 -5.73
CA SER A 529 -1.89 11.62 -5.86
C SER A 529 -3.13 12.15 -6.56
N TYR A 530 -3.70 13.21 -5.97
CA TYR A 530 -4.82 13.99 -6.54
C TYR A 530 -4.37 15.22 -7.35
N ARG A 531 -3.05 15.44 -7.50
CA ARG A 531 -2.50 16.65 -8.13
C ARG A 531 -2.91 16.80 -9.60
N GLN A 532 -3.06 15.70 -10.32
CA GLN A 532 -3.42 15.69 -11.74
C GLN A 532 -4.88 15.32 -11.98
N LEU A 533 -5.64 15.12 -10.90
CA LEU A 533 -7.03 14.69 -10.96
C LEU A 533 -7.90 15.73 -11.66
N LYS A 534 -8.69 15.30 -12.65
CA LYS A 534 -9.64 16.10 -13.42
C LYS A 534 -10.95 15.32 -13.58
N LYS A 535 -12.04 16.11 -13.75
CA LYS A 535 -13.38 15.58 -13.95
C LYS A 535 -14.11 16.33 -15.07
#